data_03568a3f80f1f06e066335df1c09633e
#
_entry.id   03568a3f80f1f06e066335df1c09633e
#
_cell.length_a   1.000
_cell.length_b   1.000
_cell.length_c   1.000
_cell.angle_alpha   90.00
_cell.angle_beta   90.00
_cell.angle_gamma   90.00
#
_symmetry.space_group_name_H-M   'P 1'
#
loop_
_entity.id
_entity.type
_entity.pdbx_description
1 polymer ?
#
loop_
_entity_poly.entity_id
_entity_poly.type
_entity_poly.pdbx_seq_one_letter_code
_entity_poly.pdbx_strand_id
1 'polypeptide(L)'
;MDMLFDLYQDYAVYWRRTMEERDFFDERAEPRTHQLTCPFCGKADEYQLNWLVRRKKNQLNGRPDERDRARFAKAQSYMVLRDDMAMCKNIRCRKRFELSGVKTMAFLD
;
A
#
# COMPACT_ATOMS: atom_id res chain seq x y z
N MET A 1 32.21 -4.16 23.75
CA MET A 1 31.34 -3.00 23.60
C MET A 1 31.55 -2.32 22.26
N ASP A 2 32.77 -2.13 21.87
CA ASP A 2 33.08 -1.47 20.61
C ASP A 2 32.57 -2.23 19.40
N MET A 3 32.55 -3.56 19.49
CA MET A 3 32.05 -4.38 18.40
C MET A 3 30.56 -4.14 18.10
N LEU A 4 29.76 -3.99 19.16
CA LEU A 4 28.34 -3.70 18.99
C LEU A 4 28.11 -2.31 18.41
N PHE A 5 28.95 -1.36 18.84
CA PHE A 5 28.87 -0.01 18.34
C PHE A 5 29.24 0.06 16.87
N ASP A 6 30.27 -0.65 16.48
CA ASP A 6 30.71 -0.69 15.08
C ASP A 6 29.66 -1.33 14.19
N LEU A 7 29.04 -2.41 14.63
CA LEU A 7 27.97 -3.05 13.88
C LEU A 7 26.80 -2.10 13.68
N TYR A 8 26.46 -1.33 14.72
CA TYR A 8 25.37 -0.38 14.62
C TYR A 8 25.69 0.74 13.61
N GLN A 9 26.93 1.22 13.60
CA GLN A 9 27.34 2.25 12.64
C GLN A 9 27.31 1.71 11.22
N ASP A 10 27.78 0.51 11.00
CA ASP A 10 27.75 -0.11 9.68
C ASP A 10 26.34 -0.27 9.19
N TYR A 11 25.44 -0.66 10.08
CA TYR A 11 24.02 -0.77 9.76
C TYR A 11 23.43 0.58 9.35
N ALA A 12 23.75 1.62 10.09
CA ALA A 12 23.26 2.96 9.77
C ALA A 12 23.77 3.47 8.42
N VAL A 13 25.02 3.19 8.11
CA VAL A 13 25.61 3.55 6.82
C VAL A 13 24.93 2.77 5.69
N TYR A 14 24.68 1.50 5.91
CA TYR A 14 23.98 0.67 4.94
C TYR A 14 22.60 1.24 4.63
N TRP A 15 21.85 1.64 5.67
CA TRP A 15 20.54 2.23 5.51
C TRP A 15 20.57 3.49 4.66
N ARG A 16 21.57 4.32 4.82
CA ARG A 16 21.70 5.56 4.06
C ARG A 16 21.99 5.32 2.59
N ARG A 17 22.59 4.19 2.27
CA ARG A 17 22.97 3.86 0.90
C ARG A 17 21.91 3.09 0.14
N THR A 18 21.02 2.40 0.86
CA THR A 18 20.00 1.57 0.25
C THR A 18 18.73 2.36 0.10
N MET A 19 18.20 2.43 -1.11
CA MET A 19 16.92 3.07 -1.36
C MET A 19 15.80 2.16 -0.88
N GLU A 20 14.80 2.77 -0.26
CA GLU A 20 13.61 2.08 0.19
C GLU A 20 12.56 2.08 -0.93
N GLU A 21 11.59 1.19 -0.81
CA GLU A 21 10.50 1.10 -1.76
C GLU A 21 9.76 2.43 -1.91
N ARG A 22 9.61 3.18 -0.83
CA ARG A 22 8.94 4.49 -0.87
C ARG A 22 9.67 5.49 -1.78
N ASP A 23 10.97 5.28 -2.01
CA ASP A 23 11.74 6.15 -2.90
C ASP A 23 11.44 5.88 -4.37
N PHE A 24 10.84 4.74 -4.67
CA PHE A 24 10.47 4.35 -6.02
C PHE A 24 9.08 4.84 -6.42
N PHE A 25 8.23 5.18 -5.45
CA PHE A 25 6.82 5.45 -5.68
C PHE A 25 6.38 6.77 -5.09
N ASP A 26 5.39 7.37 -5.74
CA ASP A 26 4.60 8.45 -5.16
C ASP A 26 3.36 7.82 -4.55
N GLU A 27 3.13 8.05 -3.26
CA GLU A 27 2.00 7.49 -2.53
C GLU A 27 0.88 8.50 -2.42
N ARG A 28 -0.35 8.03 -2.61
CA ARG A 28 -1.52 8.86 -2.48
C ARG A 28 -2.70 8.03 -1.99
N ALA A 29 -3.43 8.56 -1.01
CA ALA A 29 -4.67 7.93 -0.58
C ALA A 29 -5.79 8.33 -1.53
N GLU A 30 -6.51 7.36 -2.07
CA GLU A 30 -7.64 7.59 -2.97
C GLU A 30 -8.83 6.76 -2.54
N PRO A 31 -10.02 7.36 -2.40
CA PRO A 31 -11.23 6.59 -2.24
C PRO A 31 -11.68 6.02 -3.58
N ARG A 32 -12.15 4.77 -3.58
CA ARG A 32 -12.71 4.14 -4.77
C ARG A 32 -14.03 3.48 -4.40
N THR A 33 -14.98 3.56 -5.32
CA THR A 33 -16.30 3.01 -5.11
C THR A 33 -16.32 1.53 -5.45
N HIS A 34 -16.88 0.71 -4.55
CA HIS A 34 -17.06 -0.72 -4.74
C HIS A 34 -18.47 -1.09 -4.39
N GLN A 35 -19.02 -2.03 -5.12
CA GLN A 35 -20.32 -2.59 -4.79
C GLN A 35 -20.14 -3.78 -3.87
N LEU A 36 -20.71 -3.69 -2.68
CA LEU A 36 -20.57 -4.72 -1.66
C LEU A 36 -21.94 -5.18 -1.19
N THR A 37 -22.03 -6.43 -0.79
CA THR A 37 -23.24 -7.02 -0.25
C THR A 37 -23.02 -7.34 1.22
N CYS A 38 -23.86 -6.79 2.09
CA CYS A 38 -23.78 -7.08 3.52
C CYS A 38 -24.12 -8.56 3.77
N PRO A 39 -23.23 -9.30 4.44
CA PRO A 39 -23.51 -10.72 4.71
C PRO A 39 -24.59 -10.94 5.76
N PHE A 40 -24.98 -9.90 6.51
CA PHE A 40 -25.96 -10.04 7.56
C PHE A 40 -27.39 -9.78 7.06
N CYS A 41 -27.59 -8.77 6.21
CA CYS A 41 -28.92 -8.44 5.70
C CYS A 41 -29.08 -8.70 4.20
N GLY A 42 -27.99 -8.99 3.49
CA GLY A 42 -28.04 -9.32 2.08
C GLY A 42 -28.25 -8.12 1.15
N LYS A 43 -28.28 -6.91 1.66
CA LYS A 43 -28.48 -5.74 0.82
C LYS A 43 -27.18 -5.33 0.15
N ALA A 44 -27.22 -5.15 -1.18
CA ALA A 44 -26.10 -4.63 -1.93
C ALA A 44 -26.16 -3.10 -1.98
N ASP A 45 -25.01 -2.47 -1.89
CA ASP A 45 -24.92 -1.02 -1.97
C ASP A 45 -23.52 -0.60 -2.39
N GLU A 46 -23.35 0.64 -2.75
CA GLU A 46 -22.05 1.19 -3.10
C GLU A 46 -21.35 1.72 -1.86
N TYR A 47 -20.07 1.39 -1.73
CA TYR A 47 -19.25 1.82 -0.61
C TYR A 47 -17.97 2.45 -1.13
N GLN A 48 -17.53 3.50 -0.48
CA GLN A 48 -16.23 4.09 -0.77
C GLN A 48 -15.19 3.46 0.14
N LEU A 49 -14.22 2.80 -0.48
CA LEU A 49 -13.11 2.16 0.22
C LEU A 49 -11.85 2.97 0.00
N ASN A 50 -11.05 3.08 1.03
CA ASN A 50 -9.80 3.83 0.97
C ASN A 50 -8.67 2.94 0.47
N TRP A 51 -8.00 3.42 -0.56
CA TRP A 51 -6.87 2.73 -1.16
C TRP A 51 -5.62 3.58 -1.02
N LEU A 52 -4.49 2.95 -0.82
CA LEU A 52 -3.20 3.59 -0.96
C LEU A 52 -2.69 3.28 -2.36
N VAL A 53 -2.61 4.32 -3.18
CA VAL A 53 -2.15 4.18 -4.55
C VAL A 53 -0.67 4.55 -4.58
N ARG A 54 0.15 3.63 -5.08
CA ARG A 54 1.59 3.83 -5.23
C ARG A 54 1.93 3.83 -6.71
N ARG A 55 2.24 5.02 -7.23
CA ARG A 55 2.61 5.15 -8.63
C ARG A 55 4.12 5.25 -8.76
N LYS A 56 4.67 4.43 -9.62
CA LYS A 56 6.10 4.44 -9.89
C LYS A 56 6.52 5.81 -10.41
N LYS A 57 7.58 6.34 -9.84
CA LYS A 57 8.16 7.62 -10.28
C LYS A 57 8.72 7.49 -11.68
N ASN A 58 8.84 8.62 -12.37
CA ASN A 58 9.40 8.62 -13.71
C ASN A 58 10.91 8.30 -13.70
N GLN A 59 11.57 8.69 -12.62
CA GLN A 59 13.01 8.45 -12.47
C GLN A 59 13.36 8.41 -10.99
N LEU A 60 14.44 7.73 -10.66
CA LEU A 60 14.98 7.70 -9.32
C LEU A 60 15.70 9.02 -9.02
N ASN A 61 15.39 9.58 -7.85
CA ASN A 61 16.08 10.74 -7.34
C ASN A 61 17.21 10.30 -6.42
N GLY A 62 18.13 11.21 -6.12
CA GLY A 62 19.25 10.92 -5.24
C GLY A 62 20.39 10.24 -5.98
N ARG A 63 21.06 9.33 -5.30
CA ARG A 63 22.24 8.63 -5.85
C ARG A 63 21.98 7.11 -5.84
N PRO A 64 21.16 6.62 -6.78
CA PRO A 64 20.91 5.19 -6.86
C PRO A 64 22.14 4.46 -7.36
N ASP A 65 22.42 3.31 -6.77
CA ASP A 65 23.44 2.42 -7.28
C ASP A 65 22.84 1.50 -8.35
N GLU A 66 23.64 0.59 -8.86
CA GLU A 66 23.20 -0.31 -9.92
C GLU A 66 22.08 -1.24 -9.43
N ARG A 67 22.17 -1.69 -8.18
CA ARG A 67 21.12 -2.53 -7.58
C ARG A 67 19.81 -1.78 -7.44
N ASP A 68 19.87 -0.52 -7.01
CA ASP A 68 18.68 0.30 -6.89
C ASP A 68 18.00 0.50 -8.24
N ARG A 69 18.79 0.75 -9.28
CA ARG A 69 18.24 0.91 -10.62
C ARG A 69 17.60 -0.36 -11.14
N ALA A 70 18.21 -1.51 -10.86
CA ALA A 70 17.64 -2.79 -11.26
C ALA A 70 16.31 -3.06 -10.56
N ARG A 71 16.23 -2.76 -9.26
CA ARG A 71 14.99 -2.90 -8.50
C ARG A 71 13.92 -1.95 -9.03
N PHE A 72 14.28 -0.71 -9.30
CA PHE A 72 13.35 0.27 -9.82
C PHE A 72 12.81 -0.15 -11.19
N ALA A 73 13.67 -0.69 -12.05
CA ALA A 73 13.24 -1.12 -13.38
C ALA A 73 12.16 -2.21 -13.31
N LYS A 74 12.19 -3.05 -12.28
CA LYS A 74 11.21 -4.12 -12.08
C LYS A 74 9.97 -3.68 -11.32
N ALA A 75 10.01 -2.50 -10.72
CA ALA A 75 8.89 -2.01 -9.91
C ALA A 75 7.71 -1.66 -10.80
N GLN A 76 6.52 -1.94 -10.31
CA GLN A 76 5.26 -1.64 -11.00
C GLN A 76 4.36 -0.84 -10.07
N SER A 77 3.62 0.08 -10.64
CA SER A 77 2.62 0.83 -9.87
C SER A 77 1.55 -0.12 -9.36
N TYR A 78 1.10 0.09 -8.14
CA TYR A 78 0.07 -0.77 -7.55
C TYR A 78 -0.72 0.00 -6.51
N MET A 79 -1.82 -0.59 -6.06
CA MET A 79 -2.62 -0.03 -4.99
C MET A 79 -2.93 -1.11 -3.96
N VAL A 80 -3.08 -0.67 -2.70
CA VAL A 80 -3.35 -1.55 -1.56
C VAL A 80 -4.58 -1.05 -0.85
N LEU A 81 -5.50 -1.97 -0.55
CA LEU A 81 -6.71 -1.64 0.21
C LEU A 81 -6.34 -1.37 1.66
N ARG A 82 -6.79 -0.23 2.18
CA ARG A 82 -6.51 0.17 3.56
C ARG A 82 -7.63 -0.20 4.52
N ASP A 83 -8.85 -0.33 4.02
CA ASP A 83 -9.99 -0.69 4.85
C ASP A 83 -10.12 -2.20 4.93
N ASP A 84 -10.41 -2.71 6.11
CA ASP A 84 -10.67 -4.13 6.32
C ASP A 84 -12.13 -4.40 6.64
N MET A 85 -12.90 -3.38 6.99
CA MET A 85 -14.30 -3.52 7.35
C MET A 85 -15.12 -2.39 6.76
N ALA A 86 -16.40 -2.64 6.57
CA ALA A 86 -17.37 -1.63 6.14
C ALA A 86 -18.61 -1.70 7.04
N MET A 87 -19.30 -0.58 7.15
CA MET A 87 -20.54 -0.52 7.90
C MET A 87 -21.71 -0.55 6.92
N CYS A 88 -22.66 -1.45 7.14
CA CYS A 88 -23.83 -1.60 6.29
C CYS A 88 -24.62 -0.29 6.22
N LYS A 89 -24.98 0.13 5.02
CA LYS A 89 -25.75 1.37 4.81
C LYS A 89 -27.22 1.19 5.07
N ASN A 90 -27.68 -0.04 5.22
CA ASN A 90 -29.08 -0.29 5.55
C ASN A 90 -29.35 0.18 6.98
N ILE A 91 -30.28 1.13 7.11
CA ILE A 91 -30.62 1.74 8.40
C ILE A 91 -31.03 0.69 9.42
N ARG A 92 -31.69 -0.37 8.97
CA ARG A 92 -32.17 -1.43 9.86
C ARG A 92 -31.08 -2.40 10.26
N CYS A 93 -29.96 -2.44 9.56
CA CYS A 93 -28.86 -3.37 9.84
C CYS A 93 -27.71 -2.68 10.56
N ARG A 94 -27.04 -1.79 9.88
CA ARG A 94 -25.93 -1.00 10.40
C ARG A 94 -24.79 -1.81 11.03
N LYS A 95 -24.68 -3.08 10.71
CA LYS A 95 -23.61 -3.92 11.23
C LYS A 95 -22.33 -3.71 10.45
N ARG A 96 -21.22 -3.84 11.13
CA ARG A 96 -19.91 -3.87 10.48
C ARG A 96 -19.66 -5.27 9.96
N PHE A 97 -19.09 -5.35 8.77
CA PHE A 97 -18.74 -6.64 8.17
C PHE A 97 -17.37 -6.56 7.53
N GLU A 98 -16.70 -7.70 7.47
CA GLU A 98 -15.39 -7.80 6.85
C GLU A 98 -15.51 -7.73 5.34
N LEU A 99 -14.51 -7.10 4.71
CA LEU A 99 -14.46 -6.98 3.25
C LEU A 99 -13.94 -8.28 2.67
N SER A 100 -14.87 -9.18 2.32
CA SER A 100 -14.54 -10.43 1.66
C SER A 100 -14.83 -10.32 0.17
N GLY A 101 -14.04 -11.00 -0.64
CA GLY A 101 -14.21 -10.98 -2.09
C GLY A 101 -13.66 -9.74 -2.77
N VAL A 102 -13.11 -8.77 -2.02
CA VAL A 102 -12.44 -7.62 -2.58
C VAL A 102 -10.94 -7.90 -2.56
N LYS A 103 -10.29 -7.72 -3.69
CA LYS A 103 -8.83 -7.87 -3.73
C LYS A 103 -8.17 -6.78 -2.88
N THR A 104 -7.21 -7.18 -2.06
CA THR A 104 -6.51 -6.26 -1.19
C THR A 104 -5.36 -5.55 -1.88
N MET A 105 -4.98 -6.00 -3.06
CA MET A 105 -3.90 -5.43 -3.85
C MET A 105 -4.21 -5.58 -5.32
N ALA A 106 -3.88 -4.56 -6.10
CA ALA A 106 -4.05 -4.59 -7.54
C ALA A 106 -2.95 -3.79 -8.21
N PHE A 107 -2.45 -4.27 -9.33
CA PHE A 107 -1.46 -3.54 -10.10
C PHE A 107 -2.15 -2.50 -10.98
N LEU A 108 -1.47 -1.38 -11.16
CA LEU A 108 -1.89 -0.29 -12.03
C LEU A 108 -1.02 -0.39 -13.29
N ASP A 109 -1.58 -0.83 -14.36
CA ASP A 109 -0.90 -0.89 -15.67
C ASP A 109 0.62 -1.08 -15.64
#